data_103ae4d968dbb2e2eb72e8da22a08d0a
#
_entry.id   103ae4d968dbb2e2eb72e8da22a08d0a
#
_cell.length_a   1.000
_cell.length_b   1.000
_cell.length_c   1.000
_cell.angle_alpha   90.00
_cell.angle_beta   90.00
_cell.angle_gamma   90.00
#
_symmetry.space_group_name_H-M   'P 1'
#
loop_
_entity.id
_entity.type
_entity.pdbx_description
1 polymer ?
#
loop_
_entity_poly.entity_id
_entity_poly.type
_entity_poly.pdbx_seq_one_letter_code
_entity_poly.pdbx_strand_id
1 'polypeptide(L)'
;VSGFEKLLPKFGGMQDDPSELPQPSPTAGGLEGFVQRFGHVSEDYFFYDKSIVLRFDKEEHIYYRVNELGNLTMVDGVTTVCGIIDKSHALVPWAAKMVVEKLLRIIPTETVDNVISLRHLTLEEFTRFALDAKGAHKEKLESAGDIGRAAHQCLEDSIKHAIVESGNAVQTLVNLPFDAQAEHCARVALAWMQAHKVRWTDTERKIYSREHNYAGTLDAIAYVSSCNDRACCPEAFEDRLCLIDFKTSNALRTDYCLQVAAYQQAIVEELGTPIKSRIILRLGKEDGAFQPWFLPENTFTEDLSGFLTCLRLVRIMEAIEDRMKSQRNNIKTIKKEQKEAAKAQEKLDKVEAKAEAKRLREEDKARIKAEAKATREQAKQSKIKLPMETNNE
;
A
#
# COMPACT_ATOMS: atom_id res chain seq x y z
N VAL A 1 -7.85 -29.74 -36.23
CA VAL A 1 -8.56 -29.20 -35.09
C VAL A 1 -9.06 -30.38 -34.26
N SER A 2 -8.24 -30.96 -33.41
CA SER A 2 -8.69 -31.86 -32.27
C SER A 2 -7.42 -32.28 -31.53
N GLY A 3 -7.27 -31.87 -30.30
CA GLY A 3 -6.17 -32.42 -29.49
C GLY A 3 -5.72 -31.62 -28.28
N PHE A 4 -6.44 -30.60 -27.82
CA PHE A 4 -6.04 -29.83 -26.64
C PHE A 4 -6.98 -29.90 -25.40
N GLU A 5 -7.97 -30.78 -25.42
CA GLU A 5 -8.98 -30.89 -24.37
C GLU A 5 -8.71 -31.93 -23.27
N LYS A 6 -7.50 -32.50 -23.16
CA LYS A 6 -7.22 -33.62 -22.24
C LYS A 6 -6.16 -33.38 -21.16
N LEU A 7 -5.84 -32.13 -20.80
CA LEU A 7 -4.79 -31.85 -19.79
C LEU A 7 -5.18 -30.77 -18.75
N LEU A 8 -6.46 -30.57 -18.49
CA LEU A 8 -6.86 -29.78 -17.32
C LEU A 8 -7.34 -30.75 -16.22
N PRO A 9 -6.74 -30.75 -15.03
CA PRO A 9 -7.29 -31.45 -13.89
C PRO A 9 -8.67 -30.90 -13.60
N LYS A 10 -9.68 -31.77 -13.46
CA LYS A 10 -11.00 -31.42 -12.96
C LYS A 10 -10.84 -30.95 -11.50
N PHE A 11 -10.82 -29.66 -11.29
CA PHE A 11 -11.06 -29.11 -9.97
C PHE A 11 -12.50 -29.45 -9.60
N GLY A 12 -12.64 -30.32 -8.60
CA GLY A 12 -13.91 -30.60 -7.97
C GLY A 12 -14.50 -29.29 -7.47
N GLY A 13 -15.80 -29.06 -7.73
CA GLY A 13 -16.50 -27.87 -7.31
C GLY A 13 -16.46 -27.73 -5.79
N MET A 14 -15.57 -26.91 -5.28
CA MET A 14 -15.73 -26.25 -4.02
C MET A 14 -16.77 -25.16 -4.24
N GLN A 15 -17.94 -25.31 -3.63
CA GLN A 15 -18.84 -24.19 -3.39
C GLN A 15 -18.10 -23.29 -2.40
N ASP A 16 -17.45 -22.24 -2.91
CA ASP A 16 -16.86 -21.19 -2.06
C ASP A 16 -18.01 -20.48 -1.35
N ASP A 17 -18.14 -20.70 -0.05
CA ASP A 17 -19.00 -19.90 0.82
C ASP A 17 -18.40 -18.48 0.91
N PRO A 18 -19.11 -17.44 0.48
CA PRO A 18 -18.60 -16.06 0.56
C PRO A 18 -18.30 -15.59 2.00
N SER A 19 -18.78 -16.32 3.03
CA SER A 19 -18.53 -16.00 4.44
C SER A 19 -17.12 -16.35 4.93
N GLU A 20 -16.33 -17.10 4.15
CA GLU A 20 -14.95 -17.49 4.50
C GLU A 20 -13.86 -16.59 3.89
N LEU A 21 -14.07 -15.28 3.81
CA LEU A 21 -12.97 -14.36 3.47
C LEU A 21 -11.91 -14.37 4.58
N PRO A 22 -10.63 -14.53 4.24
CA PRO A 22 -9.57 -14.45 5.24
C PRO A 22 -9.61 -13.07 5.92
N GLN A 23 -9.64 -13.05 7.25
CA GLN A 23 -9.57 -11.82 8.03
C GLN A 23 -8.15 -11.23 7.96
N PRO A 24 -7.98 -9.91 8.02
CA PRO A 24 -6.67 -9.29 8.05
C PRO A 24 -5.85 -9.79 9.24
N SER A 25 -4.56 -10.06 9.02
CA SER A 25 -3.66 -10.54 10.07
C SER A 25 -3.47 -9.46 11.13
N PRO A 26 -3.56 -9.78 12.43
CA PRO A 26 -3.27 -8.83 13.49
C PRO A 26 -1.78 -8.43 13.41
N THR A 27 -1.50 -7.16 13.17
CA THR A 27 -0.13 -6.64 13.24
C THR A 27 0.34 -6.66 14.69
N ALA A 28 1.30 -7.51 15.00
CA ALA A 28 1.92 -7.62 16.33
C ALA A 28 2.82 -6.40 16.61
N GLY A 29 2.19 -5.26 16.91
CA GLY A 29 2.85 -4.06 17.43
C GLY A 29 2.19 -3.68 18.75
N GLY A 30 2.93 -3.79 19.86
CA GLY A 30 2.39 -3.44 21.18
C GLY A 30 2.00 -1.97 21.28
N LEU A 31 1.06 -1.67 22.18
CA LEU A 31 0.47 -0.36 22.43
C LEU A 31 1.48 0.80 22.60
N GLU A 32 2.69 0.54 23.13
CA GLU A 32 3.72 1.56 23.34
C GLU A 32 4.35 2.08 22.03
N GLY A 33 4.49 1.24 21.02
CA GLY A 33 4.98 1.67 19.69
C GLY A 33 3.93 2.45 18.89
N PHE A 34 2.66 2.30 19.26
CA PHE A 34 1.52 2.88 18.56
C PHE A 34 1.23 4.31 19.03
N VAL A 35 1.32 4.59 20.34
CA VAL A 35 1.11 5.93 20.91
C VAL A 35 2.14 6.94 20.38
N GLN A 36 3.36 6.50 20.05
CA GLN A 36 4.36 7.38 19.42
C GLN A 36 4.11 7.64 17.93
N ARG A 37 3.37 6.76 17.21
CA ARG A 37 3.03 6.95 15.79
C ARG A 37 1.87 7.92 15.57
N PHE A 38 0.88 7.93 16.47
CA PHE A 38 -0.33 8.75 16.34
C PHE A 38 -0.23 10.06 17.14
N GLY A 39 0.85 10.78 16.98
CA GLY A 39 1.04 12.08 17.64
C GLY A 39 0.00 13.14 17.27
N HIS A 40 -0.75 13.02 16.16
CA HIS A 40 -1.73 14.01 15.73
C HIS A 40 -2.79 13.44 14.78
N VAL A 41 -4.05 13.82 15.03
CA VAL A 41 -5.22 13.81 14.13
C VAL A 41 -5.75 12.44 13.72
N SER A 42 -6.05 11.58 14.70
CA SER A 42 -6.97 10.45 14.47
C SER A 42 -8.36 10.79 15.00
N GLU A 43 -9.41 10.36 14.30
CA GLU A 43 -10.80 10.54 14.69
C GLU A 43 -11.49 9.20 14.83
N ASP A 44 -12.33 9.04 15.88
CA ASP A 44 -13.12 7.83 16.11
C ASP A 44 -14.53 8.02 15.53
N TYR A 45 -14.97 7.03 14.75
CA TYR A 45 -16.28 6.95 14.13
C TYR A 45 -17.03 5.75 14.66
N PHE A 46 -18.34 5.91 14.89
CA PHE A 46 -19.19 4.92 15.51
C PHE A 46 -20.22 4.39 14.53
N PHE A 47 -20.34 3.07 14.42
CA PHE A 47 -21.21 2.38 13.49
C PHE A 47 -22.11 1.37 14.23
N TYR A 48 -23.23 0.98 13.61
CA TYR A 48 -24.15 -0.05 14.11
C TYR A 48 -24.54 0.19 15.58
N ASP A 49 -25.16 1.33 15.86
CA ASP A 49 -25.55 1.73 17.23
C ASP A 49 -24.38 1.74 18.22
N LYS A 50 -23.20 2.18 17.75
CA LYS A 50 -21.95 2.27 18.50
C LYS A 50 -21.35 0.92 18.90
N SER A 51 -21.82 -0.18 18.33
CA SER A 51 -21.21 -1.51 18.57
C SER A 51 -19.86 -1.69 17.87
N ILE A 52 -19.53 -0.83 16.90
CA ILE A 52 -18.27 -0.84 16.19
C ILE A 52 -17.66 0.56 16.20
N VAL A 53 -16.37 0.61 16.55
CA VAL A 53 -15.57 1.84 16.54
C VAL A 53 -14.47 1.70 15.51
N LEU A 54 -14.42 2.64 14.57
CA LEU A 54 -13.30 2.81 13.65
C LEU A 54 -12.51 4.05 14.01
N ARG A 55 -11.20 3.93 14.02
CA ARG A 55 -10.26 5.05 14.07
C ARG A 55 -9.71 5.29 12.68
N PHE A 56 -9.80 6.53 12.21
CA PHE A 56 -9.27 6.96 10.93
C PHE A 56 -8.02 7.82 11.13
N ASP A 57 -6.90 7.39 10.55
CA ASP A 57 -5.67 8.17 10.47
C ASP A 57 -5.74 9.03 9.21
N LYS A 58 -5.79 10.35 9.40
CA LYS A 58 -5.91 11.31 8.29
C LYS A 58 -4.62 11.47 7.48
N GLU A 59 -3.45 11.30 8.11
CA GLU A 59 -2.15 11.47 7.43
C GLU A 59 -1.83 10.27 6.54
N GLU A 60 -1.96 9.07 7.09
CA GLU A 60 -1.69 7.81 6.38
C GLU A 60 -2.90 7.33 5.56
N HIS A 61 -4.09 7.92 5.78
CA HIS A 61 -5.35 7.52 5.16
C HIS A 61 -5.72 6.06 5.41
N ILE A 62 -5.52 5.59 6.66
CA ILE A 62 -5.72 4.21 7.09
C ILE A 62 -6.85 4.12 8.11
N TYR A 63 -7.63 3.05 8.02
CA TYR A 63 -8.70 2.73 8.95
C TYR A 63 -8.27 1.62 9.90
N TYR A 64 -8.64 1.76 11.18
CA TYR A 64 -8.41 0.76 12.21
C TYR A 64 -9.71 0.47 12.94
N ARG A 65 -10.02 -0.81 13.13
CA ARG A 65 -11.05 -1.24 14.06
C ARG A 65 -10.50 -1.24 15.48
N VAL A 66 -11.22 -0.59 16.39
CA VAL A 66 -10.89 -0.55 17.82
C VAL A 66 -11.71 -1.63 18.53
N ASN A 67 -11.06 -2.56 19.23
CA ASN A 67 -11.75 -3.54 20.05
C ASN A 67 -12.04 -3.01 21.47
N GLU A 68 -12.77 -3.79 22.30
CA GLU A 68 -13.14 -3.43 23.67
C GLU A 68 -11.92 -3.17 24.59
N LEU A 69 -10.77 -3.74 24.26
CA LEU A 69 -9.51 -3.53 25.00
C LEU A 69 -8.70 -2.34 24.45
N GLY A 70 -9.21 -1.61 23.46
CA GLY A 70 -8.53 -0.51 22.81
C GLY A 70 -7.46 -0.93 21.80
N ASN A 71 -7.31 -2.22 21.50
CA ASN A 71 -6.39 -2.68 20.47
C ASN A 71 -6.90 -2.33 19.08
N LEU A 72 -5.95 -1.98 18.20
CA LEU A 72 -6.22 -1.56 16.84
C LEU A 72 -5.93 -2.70 15.86
N THR A 73 -6.87 -2.96 14.97
CA THR A 73 -6.70 -3.88 13.84
C THR A 73 -6.93 -3.10 12.57
N MET A 74 -5.97 -3.12 11.66
CA MET A 74 -6.08 -2.44 10.37
C MET A 74 -7.25 -3.03 9.57
N VAL A 75 -7.97 -2.15 8.86
CA VAL A 75 -9.12 -2.50 8.02
C VAL A 75 -8.83 -2.08 6.59
N ASP A 76 -9.16 -2.94 5.63
CA ASP A 76 -8.95 -2.66 4.21
C ASP A 76 -9.74 -1.43 3.76
N GLY A 77 -9.05 -0.48 3.14
CA GLY A 77 -9.68 0.69 2.55
C GLY A 77 -10.22 0.39 1.15
N VAL A 78 -11.44 0.83 0.84
CA VAL A 78 -12.07 0.62 -0.48
C VAL A 78 -11.17 1.07 -1.63
N THR A 79 -10.59 2.27 -1.54
CA THR A 79 -9.70 2.80 -2.59
C THR A 79 -8.39 2.00 -2.72
N THR A 80 -7.86 1.49 -1.61
CA THR A 80 -6.67 0.62 -1.59
C THR A 80 -6.97 -0.70 -2.29
N VAL A 81 -8.11 -1.31 -1.99
CA VAL A 81 -8.58 -2.54 -2.64
C VAL A 81 -8.74 -2.35 -4.15
N CYS A 82 -9.42 -1.28 -4.59
CA CYS A 82 -9.54 -0.96 -6.02
C CYS A 82 -8.19 -0.64 -6.69
N GLY A 83 -7.19 -0.28 -5.90
CA GLY A 83 -5.82 0.00 -6.36
C GLY A 83 -5.08 -1.20 -6.94
N ILE A 84 -5.52 -2.45 -6.66
CA ILE A 84 -4.91 -3.68 -7.19
C ILE A 84 -5.14 -3.85 -8.70
N ILE A 85 -6.15 -3.17 -9.25
CA ILE A 85 -6.46 -3.23 -10.67
C ILE A 85 -5.32 -2.60 -11.46
N ASP A 86 -4.70 -3.39 -12.33
CA ASP A 86 -3.56 -2.94 -13.12
C ASP A 86 -3.94 -1.83 -14.10
N LYS A 87 -3.17 -0.75 -14.03
CA LYS A 87 -3.30 0.45 -14.87
C LYS A 87 -2.04 0.72 -15.70
N SER A 88 -1.07 -0.18 -15.64
CA SER A 88 0.25 -0.01 -16.27
C SER A 88 0.17 0.22 -17.77
N HIS A 89 -0.76 -0.45 -18.44
CA HIS A 89 -0.98 -0.28 -19.90
C HIS A 89 -1.30 1.16 -20.31
N ALA A 90 -1.93 1.94 -19.44
CA ALA A 90 -2.22 3.35 -19.67
C ALA A 90 -1.15 4.28 -19.05
N LEU A 91 -0.70 3.95 -17.84
CA LEU A 91 0.22 4.81 -17.08
C LEU A 91 1.65 4.80 -17.61
N VAL A 92 2.15 3.67 -18.13
CA VAL A 92 3.52 3.59 -18.65
C VAL A 92 3.71 4.45 -19.89
N PRO A 93 2.88 4.36 -20.95
CA PRO A 93 2.99 5.25 -22.11
C PRO A 93 2.77 6.72 -21.74
N TRP A 94 1.84 7.00 -20.85
CA TRP A 94 1.59 8.36 -20.35
C TRP A 94 2.82 8.92 -19.62
N ALA A 95 3.44 8.15 -18.72
CA ALA A 95 4.64 8.59 -18.00
C ALA A 95 5.80 8.86 -18.95
N ALA A 96 6.02 7.99 -19.95
CA ALA A 96 7.02 8.21 -20.98
C ALA A 96 6.77 9.50 -21.77
N LYS A 97 5.51 9.76 -22.16
CA LYS A 97 5.10 11.01 -22.82
C LYS A 97 5.43 12.23 -21.97
N MET A 98 5.10 12.21 -20.67
CA MET A 98 5.39 13.34 -19.76
C MET A 98 6.90 13.65 -19.67
N VAL A 99 7.73 12.61 -19.64
CA VAL A 99 9.20 12.78 -19.66
C VAL A 99 9.66 13.45 -20.93
N VAL A 100 9.18 12.99 -22.08
CA VAL A 100 9.55 13.59 -23.39
C VAL A 100 9.08 15.04 -23.49
N GLU A 101 7.84 15.33 -23.12
CA GLU A 101 7.28 16.69 -23.16
C GLU A 101 8.06 17.65 -22.23
N LYS A 102 8.40 17.22 -21.01
CA LYS A 102 9.22 18.03 -20.10
C LYS A 102 10.61 18.24 -20.69
N LEU A 103 11.26 17.20 -21.19
CA LEU A 103 12.58 17.27 -21.77
C LEU A 103 12.63 18.26 -22.93
N LEU A 104 11.69 18.18 -23.87
CA LEU A 104 11.58 19.11 -25.01
C LEU A 104 11.35 20.57 -24.57
N ARG A 105 10.68 20.79 -23.45
CA ARG A 105 10.42 22.14 -22.92
C ARG A 105 11.64 22.77 -22.24
N ILE A 106 12.46 21.95 -21.55
CA ILE A 106 13.59 22.46 -20.75
C ILE A 106 14.91 22.47 -21.51
N ILE A 107 15.05 21.72 -22.60
CA ILE A 107 16.25 21.77 -23.45
C ILE A 107 16.30 23.13 -24.16
N PRO A 108 17.42 23.82 -24.05
CA PRO A 108 17.60 25.11 -24.78
C PRO A 108 17.53 24.88 -26.29
N THR A 109 16.67 25.65 -26.95
CA THR A 109 16.52 25.64 -28.41
C THR A 109 16.86 27.01 -28.96
N GLU A 110 17.40 27.06 -30.18
CA GLU A 110 17.65 28.29 -30.95
C GLU A 110 16.77 28.24 -32.20
N THR A 111 16.17 29.37 -32.54
CA THR A 111 15.41 29.52 -33.78
C THR A 111 16.23 30.35 -34.75
N VAL A 112 16.66 29.74 -35.85
CA VAL A 112 17.38 30.41 -36.95
C VAL A 112 16.61 30.14 -38.22
N ASP A 113 16.26 31.20 -38.95
CA ASP A 113 15.51 31.11 -40.22
C ASP A 113 14.23 30.27 -40.18
N ASN A 114 13.42 30.42 -39.12
CA ASN A 114 12.22 29.62 -38.85
C ASN A 114 12.47 28.12 -38.61
N VAL A 115 13.69 27.69 -38.42
CA VAL A 115 14.06 26.34 -38.05
C VAL A 115 14.42 26.31 -36.56
N ILE A 116 13.72 25.46 -35.78
CA ILE A 116 14.06 25.21 -34.40
C ILE A 116 15.19 24.20 -34.37
N SER A 117 16.35 24.58 -33.86
CA SER A 117 17.48 23.67 -33.66
C SER A 117 17.83 23.53 -32.17
N LEU A 118 18.35 22.36 -31.80
CA LEU A 118 18.89 22.17 -30.46
C LEU A 118 20.20 22.91 -30.35
N ARG A 119 20.37 23.66 -29.29
CA ARG A 119 21.66 24.28 -28.94
C ARG A 119 22.69 23.15 -28.70
N HIS A 120 23.97 23.44 -29.00
CA HIS A 120 25.05 22.51 -28.64
C HIS A 120 25.07 22.27 -27.13
N LEU A 121 24.79 21.03 -26.73
CA LEU A 121 24.81 20.58 -25.33
C LEU A 121 25.99 19.65 -25.13
N THR A 122 26.68 19.77 -24.02
CA THR A 122 27.58 18.73 -23.55
C THR A 122 26.79 17.51 -23.05
N LEU A 123 27.43 16.36 -23.01
CA LEU A 123 26.81 15.16 -22.45
C LEU A 123 26.35 15.35 -20.99
N GLU A 124 27.11 16.11 -20.21
CA GLU A 124 26.79 16.43 -18.83
C GLU A 124 25.53 17.30 -18.73
N GLU A 125 25.41 18.35 -19.52
CA GLU A 125 24.21 19.20 -19.58
C GLU A 125 22.99 18.42 -20.04
N PHE A 126 23.09 17.59 -21.09
CA PHE A 126 22.02 16.74 -21.55
C PHE A 126 21.58 15.76 -20.46
N THR A 127 22.54 15.12 -19.78
CA THR A 127 22.25 14.18 -18.68
C THR A 127 21.50 14.88 -17.54
N ARG A 128 21.87 16.11 -17.19
CA ARG A 128 21.16 16.89 -16.17
C ARG A 128 19.71 17.15 -16.56
N PHE A 129 19.44 17.60 -17.81
CA PHE A 129 18.07 17.80 -18.30
C PHE A 129 17.27 16.50 -18.34
N ALA A 130 17.87 15.39 -18.76
CA ALA A 130 17.21 14.09 -18.78
C ALA A 130 16.83 13.59 -17.36
N LEU A 131 17.71 13.82 -16.37
CA LEU A 131 17.43 13.49 -14.97
C LEU A 131 16.33 14.37 -14.37
N ASP A 132 16.29 15.65 -14.70
CA ASP A 132 15.21 16.55 -14.29
C ASP A 132 13.87 16.13 -14.92
N ALA A 133 13.85 15.79 -16.20
CA ALA A 133 12.65 15.32 -16.90
C ALA A 133 12.13 13.99 -16.36
N LYS A 134 12.98 13.12 -15.82
CA LYS A 134 12.59 11.80 -15.28
C LYS A 134 11.46 11.86 -14.28
N GLY A 135 11.37 12.94 -13.47
CA GLY A 135 10.33 13.15 -12.45
C GLY A 135 8.99 13.71 -12.97
N ALA A 136 8.90 14.07 -14.26
CA ALA A 136 7.77 14.83 -14.82
C ALA A 136 6.38 14.21 -14.57
N HIS A 137 6.28 12.88 -14.63
CA HIS A 137 5.03 12.17 -14.38
C HIS A 137 4.57 12.28 -12.91
N LYS A 138 5.51 12.30 -11.95
CA LYS A 138 5.18 12.49 -10.52
C LYS A 138 4.66 13.90 -10.26
N GLU A 139 5.36 14.90 -10.76
CA GLU A 139 4.94 16.31 -10.64
C GLU A 139 3.53 16.51 -11.21
N LYS A 140 3.25 15.92 -12.37
CA LYS A 140 1.91 16.00 -12.98
C LYS A 140 0.85 15.27 -12.17
N LEU A 141 1.17 14.11 -11.58
CA LEU A 141 0.27 13.37 -10.69
C LEU A 141 -0.04 14.14 -9.39
N GLU A 142 0.98 14.70 -8.76
CA GLU A 142 0.84 15.49 -7.54
C GLU A 142 -0.03 16.72 -7.81
N SER A 143 0.29 17.50 -8.84
CA SER A 143 -0.52 18.66 -9.24
C SER A 143 -1.98 18.27 -9.57
N ALA A 144 -2.20 17.16 -10.28
CA ALA A 144 -3.55 16.67 -10.57
C ALA A 144 -4.30 16.24 -9.31
N GLY A 145 -3.59 15.66 -8.33
CA GLY A 145 -4.11 15.30 -7.01
C GLY A 145 -4.48 16.51 -6.18
N ASP A 146 -3.64 17.56 -6.17
CA ASP A 146 -3.91 18.82 -5.46
C ASP A 146 -5.18 19.50 -5.99
N ILE A 147 -5.32 19.60 -7.31
CA ILE A 147 -6.52 20.13 -7.95
C ILE A 147 -7.76 19.31 -7.54
N GLY A 148 -7.64 17.98 -7.54
CA GLY A 148 -8.73 17.10 -7.11
C GLY A 148 -9.14 17.33 -5.66
N ARG A 149 -8.16 17.35 -4.75
CA ARG A 149 -8.42 17.60 -3.31
C ARG A 149 -9.06 18.97 -3.06
N ALA A 150 -8.56 20.02 -3.72
CA ALA A 150 -9.11 21.36 -3.58
C ALA A 150 -10.55 21.46 -4.10
N ALA A 151 -10.87 20.81 -5.22
CA ALA A 151 -12.23 20.75 -5.73
C ALA A 151 -13.17 19.99 -4.78
N HIS A 152 -12.78 18.80 -4.31
CA HIS A 152 -13.55 18.00 -3.34
C HIS A 152 -13.78 18.76 -2.05
N GLN A 153 -12.77 19.45 -1.49
CA GLN A 153 -12.93 20.23 -0.27
C GLN A 153 -13.96 21.35 -0.44
N CYS A 154 -13.93 22.08 -1.54
CA CYS A 154 -14.92 23.12 -1.84
C CYS A 154 -16.35 22.53 -1.95
N LEU A 155 -16.49 21.36 -2.56
CA LEU A 155 -17.79 20.67 -2.68
C LEU A 155 -18.27 20.19 -1.32
N GLU A 156 -17.41 19.55 -0.53
CA GLU A 156 -17.70 19.13 0.84
C GLU A 156 -18.21 20.29 1.71
N ASP A 157 -17.47 21.41 1.72
CA ASP A 157 -17.82 22.59 2.50
C ASP A 157 -19.17 23.19 2.04
N SER A 158 -19.38 23.25 0.72
CA SER A 158 -20.63 23.77 0.15
C SER A 158 -21.83 22.87 0.47
N ILE A 159 -21.64 21.55 0.43
CA ILE A 159 -22.69 20.57 0.76
C ILE A 159 -22.98 20.61 2.26
N LYS A 160 -21.98 20.66 3.11
CA LYS A 160 -22.17 20.81 4.58
C LYS A 160 -22.95 22.07 4.91
N HIS A 161 -22.56 23.19 4.29
CA HIS A 161 -23.28 24.46 4.48
C HIS A 161 -24.75 24.33 4.01
N ALA A 162 -25.00 23.71 2.88
CA ALA A 162 -26.37 23.52 2.35
C ALA A 162 -27.23 22.63 3.26
N ILE A 163 -26.68 21.57 3.84
CA ILE A 163 -27.39 20.68 4.77
C ILE A 163 -27.81 21.44 6.03
N VAL A 164 -26.97 22.34 6.53
CA VAL A 164 -27.24 23.09 7.78
C VAL A 164 -28.14 24.30 7.56
N GLU A 165 -27.92 25.07 6.48
CA GLU A 165 -28.45 26.43 6.36
C GLU A 165 -29.39 26.68 5.17
N SER A 166 -29.34 25.83 4.14
CA SER A 166 -29.95 26.14 2.84
C SER A 166 -30.98 25.14 2.33
N GLY A 167 -31.62 24.38 3.24
CA GLY A 167 -32.65 23.42 2.84
C GLY A 167 -32.13 22.27 1.97
N ASN A 168 -30.89 21.87 2.23
CA ASN A 168 -30.20 20.75 1.60
C ASN A 168 -29.83 20.94 0.11
N ALA A 169 -29.99 22.13 -0.47
CA ALA A 169 -29.62 22.43 -1.84
C ALA A 169 -28.50 23.47 -1.90
N VAL A 170 -27.41 23.16 -2.58
CA VAL A 170 -26.31 24.11 -2.79
C VAL A 170 -26.75 25.19 -3.79
N GLN A 171 -26.89 26.40 -3.31
CA GLN A 171 -27.22 27.58 -4.14
C GLN A 171 -25.94 28.27 -4.63
N THR A 172 -24.94 28.36 -3.76
CA THR A 172 -23.63 28.98 -4.01
C THR A 172 -22.53 28.13 -3.43
N LEU A 173 -21.34 28.17 -4.05
CA LEU A 173 -20.13 27.55 -3.51
C LEU A 173 -19.55 28.41 -2.41
N VAL A 174 -19.02 27.73 -1.38
CA VAL A 174 -18.25 28.36 -0.29
C VAL A 174 -16.78 27.90 -0.36
N ASN A 175 -15.88 28.68 0.22
CA ASN A 175 -14.45 28.33 0.28
C ASN A 175 -13.86 27.98 -1.10
N LEU A 176 -14.10 28.86 -2.11
CA LEU A 176 -13.61 28.64 -3.47
C LEU A 176 -12.10 28.39 -3.49
N PRO A 177 -11.62 27.40 -4.25
CA PRO A 177 -10.21 27.14 -4.40
C PRO A 177 -9.47 28.29 -5.08
N PHE A 178 -8.20 28.52 -4.74
CA PHE A 178 -7.36 29.47 -5.46
C PHE A 178 -6.91 28.95 -6.83
N ASP A 179 -6.82 27.63 -7.00
CA ASP A 179 -6.48 27.01 -8.28
C ASP A 179 -7.65 27.11 -9.24
N ALA A 180 -7.41 27.70 -10.42
CA ALA A 180 -8.46 27.95 -11.40
C ALA A 180 -9.10 26.66 -11.96
N GLN A 181 -8.35 25.56 -12.06
CA GLN A 181 -8.90 24.28 -12.53
C GLN A 181 -9.76 23.62 -11.44
N ALA A 182 -9.37 23.74 -10.17
CA ALA A 182 -10.17 23.26 -9.03
C ALA A 182 -11.46 24.06 -8.88
N GLU A 183 -11.39 25.39 -8.97
CA GLU A 183 -12.57 26.26 -8.97
C GLU A 183 -13.50 25.91 -10.13
N HIS A 184 -12.94 25.71 -11.33
CA HIS A 184 -13.71 25.32 -12.49
C HIS A 184 -14.48 24.01 -12.28
N CYS A 185 -13.82 22.97 -11.75
CA CYS A 185 -14.48 21.71 -11.38
C CYS A 185 -15.65 21.92 -10.41
N ALA A 186 -15.46 22.75 -9.37
CA ALA A 186 -16.51 23.05 -8.41
C ALA A 186 -17.71 23.76 -9.05
N ARG A 187 -17.47 24.73 -9.94
CA ARG A 187 -18.54 25.41 -10.70
C ARG A 187 -19.28 24.47 -11.65
N VAL A 188 -18.59 23.55 -12.30
CA VAL A 188 -19.20 22.51 -13.14
C VAL A 188 -20.11 21.61 -12.30
N ALA A 189 -19.67 21.22 -11.10
CA ALA A 189 -20.51 20.46 -10.18
C ALA A 189 -21.75 21.23 -9.73
N LEU A 190 -21.63 22.53 -9.42
CA LEU A 190 -22.76 23.37 -9.07
C LEU A 190 -23.82 23.43 -10.21
N ALA A 191 -23.37 23.58 -11.45
CA ALA A 191 -24.27 23.57 -12.60
C ALA A 191 -25.03 22.24 -12.72
N TRP A 192 -24.34 21.11 -12.49
CA TRP A 192 -24.99 19.80 -12.44
C TRP A 192 -25.99 19.68 -11.30
N MET A 193 -25.64 20.13 -10.09
CA MET A 193 -26.53 20.12 -8.92
C MET A 193 -27.84 20.88 -9.18
N GLN A 194 -27.73 22.06 -9.78
CA GLN A 194 -28.88 22.88 -10.11
C GLN A 194 -29.76 22.25 -11.21
N ALA A 195 -29.15 21.73 -12.27
CA ALA A 195 -29.86 21.05 -13.35
C ALA A 195 -30.63 19.81 -12.88
N HIS A 196 -30.11 19.11 -11.87
CA HIS A 196 -30.66 17.86 -11.33
C HIS A 196 -31.46 18.05 -10.03
N LYS A 197 -31.68 19.28 -9.59
CA LYS A 197 -32.42 19.62 -8.36
C LYS A 197 -31.92 18.83 -7.16
N VAL A 198 -30.57 18.74 -7.00
CA VAL A 198 -29.94 17.91 -6.00
C VAL A 198 -30.23 18.41 -4.59
N ARG A 199 -30.68 17.52 -3.72
CA ARG A 199 -30.85 17.76 -2.28
C ARG A 199 -30.00 16.79 -1.47
N TRP A 200 -29.01 17.32 -0.80
CA TRP A 200 -27.99 16.58 -0.07
C TRP A 200 -28.51 16.02 1.25
N THR A 201 -28.12 14.80 1.58
CA THR A 201 -28.41 14.17 2.87
C THR A 201 -27.16 13.94 3.69
N ASP A 202 -26.02 13.68 3.03
CA ASP A 202 -24.75 13.42 3.70
C ASP A 202 -23.56 13.72 2.77
N THR A 203 -22.39 14.00 3.34
CA THR A 203 -21.13 14.18 2.60
C THR A 203 -19.93 13.74 3.43
N GLU A 204 -18.88 13.27 2.75
CA GLU A 204 -17.61 12.77 3.37
C GLU A 204 -17.87 11.76 4.49
N ARG A 205 -18.92 10.96 4.29
CA ARG A 205 -19.33 9.97 5.28
C ARG A 205 -18.35 8.82 5.33
N LYS A 206 -17.83 8.52 6.52
CA LYS A 206 -17.09 7.28 6.75
C LYS A 206 -18.08 6.12 6.72
N ILE A 207 -17.67 5.01 6.13
CA ILE A 207 -18.45 3.78 6.03
C ILE A 207 -17.64 2.59 6.51
N TYR A 208 -18.35 1.58 6.99
CA TYR A 208 -17.77 0.29 7.36
C TYR A 208 -18.73 -0.85 7.03
N SER A 209 -18.27 -1.82 6.27
CA SER A 209 -19.00 -3.08 6.06
C SER A 209 -18.62 -4.07 7.17
N ARG A 210 -19.60 -4.43 7.99
CA ARG A 210 -19.42 -5.44 9.05
C ARG A 210 -19.32 -6.84 8.49
N GLU A 211 -20.07 -7.13 7.42
CA GLU A 211 -20.09 -8.43 6.75
C GLU A 211 -18.74 -8.75 6.10
N HIS A 212 -18.13 -7.77 5.45
CA HIS A 212 -16.92 -7.97 4.65
C HIS A 212 -15.66 -7.36 5.26
N ASN A 213 -15.77 -6.63 6.39
CA ASN A 213 -14.67 -6.00 7.12
C ASN A 213 -13.78 -5.11 6.25
N TYR A 214 -14.39 -4.13 5.59
CA TYR A 214 -13.68 -3.06 4.89
C TYR A 214 -14.27 -1.70 5.27
N ALA A 215 -13.51 -0.64 5.05
CA ALA A 215 -13.90 0.74 5.36
C ALA A 215 -13.64 1.68 4.19
N GLY A 216 -14.25 2.84 4.23
CA GLY A 216 -14.02 3.87 3.22
C GLY A 216 -14.60 5.21 3.62
N THR A 217 -14.42 6.19 2.74
CA THR A 217 -15.11 7.48 2.80
C THR A 217 -15.84 7.67 1.47
N LEU A 218 -17.14 7.83 1.51
CA LEU A 218 -17.93 8.17 0.34
C LEU A 218 -18.06 9.70 0.22
N ASP A 219 -18.11 10.21 -1.00
CA ASP A 219 -18.16 11.65 -1.21
C ASP A 219 -19.52 12.24 -0.79
N ALA A 220 -20.65 11.69 -1.27
CA ALA A 220 -21.96 12.23 -0.90
C ALA A 220 -23.13 11.29 -1.14
N ILE A 221 -24.24 11.57 -0.45
CA ILE A 221 -25.58 10.97 -0.68
C ILE A 221 -26.59 12.11 -0.87
N ALA A 222 -27.45 11.98 -1.86
CA ALA A 222 -28.45 12.98 -2.18
C ALA A 222 -29.70 12.41 -2.85
N TYR A 223 -30.78 13.14 -2.74
CA TYR A 223 -31.92 13.00 -3.65
C TYR A 223 -31.62 13.75 -4.94
N VAL A 224 -31.80 13.09 -6.07
CA VAL A 224 -31.47 13.60 -7.40
C VAL A 224 -32.69 13.41 -8.30
N SER A 225 -32.98 14.39 -9.14
CA SER A 225 -33.98 14.30 -10.20
C SER A 225 -33.34 14.40 -11.59
N SER A 226 -33.93 13.78 -12.59
CA SER A 226 -33.44 13.89 -13.97
C SER A 226 -33.50 15.33 -14.46
N CYS A 227 -32.53 15.75 -15.25
CA CYS A 227 -32.58 16.98 -16.01
C CYS A 227 -33.37 16.81 -17.31
N ASN A 228 -33.60 17.91 -18.03
CA ASN A 228 -34.35 17.89 -19.30
C ASN A 228 -33.54 17.41 -20.50
N ASP A 229 -32.21 17.24 -20.32
CA ASP A 229 -31.32 16.76 -21.37
C ASP A 229 -31.34 15.24 -21.47
N ARG A 230 -31.84 14.69 -22.58
CA ARG A 230 -31.90 13.25 -22.84
C ARG A 230 -30.54 12.60 -23.06
N ALA A 231 -29.51 13.38 -23.42
CA ALA A 231 -28.15 12.87 -23.54
C ALA A 231 -27.55 12.65 -22.15
N CYS A 232 -27.94 13.48 -21.19
CA CYS A 232 -27.53 13.35 -19.79
C CYS A 232 -28.37 12.31 -19.03
N CYS A 233 -29.71 12.45 -19.13
CA CYS A 233 -30.70 11.62 -18.45
C CYS A 233 -31.60 10.92 -19.48
N PRO A 234 -31.26 9.73 -19.99
CA PRO A 234 -32.07 9.01 -20.97
C PRO A 234 -33.50 8.72 -20.49
N GLU A 235 -33.65 8.46 -19.19
CA GLU A 235 -34.91 8.21 -18.51
C GLU A 235 -35.23 9.32 -17.53
N ALA A 236 -36.51 9.70 -17.45
CA ALA A 236 -37.01 10.64 -16.46
C ALA A 236 -37.16 9.95 -15.09
N PHE A 237 -36.70 10.60 -14.04
CA PHE A 237 -36.90 10.17 -12.65
C PHE A 237 -36.96 11.39 -11.74
N GLU A 238 -37.64 11.25 -10.62
CA GLU A 238 -37.72 12.29 -9.59
C GLU A 238 -37.34 11.73 -8.24
N ASP A 239 -36.67 12.56 -7.44
CA ASP A 239 -36.39 12.33 -6.03
C ASP A 239 -35.78 10.93 -5.73
N ARG A 240 -34.85 10.50 -6.56
CA ARG A 240 -34.18 9.22 -6.39
C ARG A 240 -33.00 9.38 -5.42
N LEU A 241 -32.97 8.56 -4.36
CA LEU A 241 -31.81 8.54 -3.45
C LEU A 241 -30.62 7.90 -4.16
N CYS A 242 -29.54 8.67 -4.30
CA CYS A 242 -28.34 8.30 -5.03
C CYS A 242 -27.10 8.44 -4.16
N LEU A 243 -26.15 7.52 -4.33
CA LEU A 243 -24.76 7.67 -3.91
C LEU A 243 -24.01 8.39 -5.03
N ILE A 244 -23.25 9.42 -4.70
CA ILE A 244 -22.54 10.26 -5.67
C ILE A 244 -21.06 10.24 -5.34
N ASP A 245 -20.23 10.02 -6.35
CA ASP A 245 -18.77 10.00 -6.27
C ASP A 245 -18.21 10.99 -7.30
N PHE A 246 -17.51 12.01 -6.84
CA PHE A 246 -16.92 13.04 -7.68
C PHE A 246 -15.58 12.61 -8.24
N LYS A 247 -15.34 12.81 -9.51
CA LYS A 247 -14.08 12.52 -10.17
C LYS A 247 -13.59 13.69 -11.01
N THR A 248 -12.39 14.17 -10.70
CA THR A 248 -11.68 15.19 -11.49
C THR A 248 -10.70 14.58 -12.49
N SER A 249 -10.81 13.29 -12.78
CA SER A 249 -9.98 12.56 -13.75
C SER A 249 -10.36 12.92 -15.18
N ASN A 250 -9.41 12.70 -16.13
CA ASN A 250 -9.66 12.99 -17.55
C ASN A 250 -10.65 12.02 -18.22
N ALA A 251 -10.92 10.87 -17.60
CA ALA A 251 -11.87 9.88 -18.10
C ALA A 251 -12.56 9.14 -16.97
N LEU A 252 -13.76 8.65 -17.24
CA LEU A 252 -14.44 7.67 -16.40
C LEU A 252 -13.75 6.31 -16.51
N ARG A 253 -13.67 5.58 -15.41
CA ARG A 253 -12.93 4.33 -15.30
C ARG A 253 -13.79 3.25 -14.66
N THR A 254 -13.59 2.00 -15.08
CA THR A 254 -14.38 0.86 -14.61
C THR A 254 -14.19 0.55 -13.12
N ASP A 255 -12.99 0.79 -12.57
CA ASP A 255 -12.72 0.60 -11.15
C ASP A 255 -13.58 1.51 -10.24
N TYR A 256 -14.11 2.62 -10.74
CA TYR A 256 -15.05 3.46 -9.99
C TYR A 256 -16.38 2.76 -9.71
N CYS A 257 -16.84 1.88 -10.63
CA CYS A 257 -18.06 1.11 -10.40
C CYS A 257 -17.94 0.19 -9.19
N LEU A 258 -16.79 -0.46 -9.04
CA LEU A 258 -16.47 -1.33 -7.90
C LEU A 258 -16.42 -0.53 -6.59
N GLN A 259 -15.80 0.65 -6.63
CA GLN A 259 -15.69 1.56 -5.50
C GLN A 259 -17.06 1.96 -4.97
N VAL A 260 -17.94 2.46 -5.85
CA VAL A 260 -19.27 2.93 -5.42
C VAL A 260 -20.20 1.79 -5.04
N ALA A 261 -20.01 0.58 -5.55
CA ALA A 261 -20.74 -0.61 -5.11
C ALA A 261 -20.37 -1.00 -3.68
N ALA A 262 -19.07 -0.97 -3.34
CA ALA A 262 -18.61 -1.18 -1.97
C ALA A 262 -19.19 -0.14 -1.00
N TYR A 263 -19.23 1.12 -1.38
CA TYR A 263 -19.84 2.17 -0.56
C TYR A 263 -21.35 1.92 -0.36
N GLN A 264 -22.06 1.59 -1.42
CA GLN A 264 -23.49 1.25 -1.33
C GLN A 264 -23.74 0.08 -0.37
N GLN A 265 -22.97 -1.01 -0.48
CA GLN A 265 -23.09 -2.17 0.40
C GLN A 265 -22.97 -1.76 1.87
N ALA A 266 -21.92 -1.05 2.24
CA ALA A 266 -21.68 -0.66 3.62
C ALA A 266 -22.80 0.28 4.17
N ILE A 267 -23.33 1.18 3.37
CA ILE A 267 -24.45 2.06 3.75
C ILE A 267 -25.73 1.25 3.95
N VAL A 268 -26.05 0.33 3.05
CA VAL A 268 -27.24 -0.51 3.17
C VAL A 268 -27.15 -1.43 4.37
N GLU A 269 -25.97 -2.00 4.66
CA GLU A 269 -25.74 -2.81 5.87
C GLU A 269 -25.98 -2.01 7.17
N GLU A 270 -25.45 -0.79 7.23
CA GLU A 270 -25.55 0.03 8.44
C GLU A 270 -26.93 0.63 8.67
N LEU A 271 -27.51 1.22 7.62
CA LEU A 271 -28.71 2.04 7.74
C LEU A 271 -29.99 1.36 7.28
N GLY A 272 -29.89 0.23 6.58
CA GLY A 272 -31.03 -0.41 5.94
C GLY A 272 -31.71 0.44 4.84
N THR A 273 -31.06 1.54 4.43
CA THR A 273 -31.62 2.49 3.48
C THR A 273 -31.30 2.08 2.04
N PRO A 274 -32.30 1.79 1.20
CA PRO A 274 -32.04 1.36 -0.17
C PRO A 274 -31.53 2.54 -1.02
N ILE A 275 -30.32 2.40 -1.55
CA ILE A 275 -29.76 3.30 -2.57
C ILE A 275 -30.27 2.83 -3.94
N LYS A 276 -30.94 3.71 -4.67
CA LYS A 276 -31.58 3.38 -5.96
C LYS A 276 -30.68 3.58 -7.17
N SER A 277 -29.64 4.37 -7.04
CA SER A 277 -28.69 4.63 -8.12
C SER A 277 -27.35 5.05 -7.55
N ARG A 278 -26.30 4.74 -8.27
CA ARG A 278 -24.94 5.23 -8.02
C ARG A 278 -24.57 6.16 -9.16
N ILE A 279 -23.98 7.28 -8.85
CA ILE A 279 -23.61 8.29 -9.84
C ILE A 279 -22.11 8.54 -9.69
N ILE A 280 -21.36 8.28 -10.75
CA ILE A 280 -19.97 8.73 -10.87
C ILE A 280 -20.02 10.01 -11.69
N LEU A 281 -19.71 11.14 -11.06
CA LEU A 281 -19.78 12.46 -11.70
C LEU A 281 -18.39 12.94 -12.05
N ARG A 282 -18.03 12.86 -13.33
CA ARG A 282 -16.78 13.44 -13.82
C ARG A 282 -16.94 14.96 -13.98
N LEU A 283 -15.99 15.69 -13.42
CA LEU A 283 -15.86 17.14 -13.47
C LEU A 283 -14.66 17.50 -14.33
N GLY A 284 -14.87 17.98 -15.54
CA GLY A 284 -13.81 18.26 -16.50
C GLY A 284 -12.99 19.48 -16.09
N LYS A 285 -11.69 19.30 -15.92
CA LYS A 285 -10.73 20.36 -15.53
C LYS A 285 -10.47 21.36 -16.65
N GLU A 286 -10.54 20.89 -17.91
CA GLU A 286 -10.12 21.64 -19.09
C GLU A 286 -11.31 21.90 -20.04
N ASP A 287 -12.19 20.92 -20.20
CA ASP A 287 -13.33 20.93 -21.11
C ASP A 287 -14.58 21.61 -20.54
N GLY A 288 -14.61 21.88 -19.23
CA GLY A 288 -15.73 22.54 -18.58
C GLY A 288 -17.04 21.73 -18.56
N ALA A 289 -16.96 20.46 -18.91
CA ALA A 289 -18.12 19.59 -19.00
C ALA A 289 -18.27 18.74 -17.73
N PHE A 290 -19.49 18.53 -17.29
CA PHE A 290 -19.80 17.45 -16.40
C PHE A 290 -20.24 16.22 -17.20
N GLN A 291 -19.82 15.05 -16.74
CA GLN A 291 -20.19 13.77 -17.35
C GLN A 291 -20.69 12.83 -16.27
N PRO A 292 -22.01 12.73 -16.03
CA PRO A 292 -22.58 11.80 -15.09
C PRO A 292 -22.63 10.40 -15.70
N TRP A 293 -22.22 9.42 -14.91
CA TRP A 293 -22.43 8.02 -15.22
C TRP A 293 -23.40 7.44 -14.20
N PHE A 294 -24.65 7.30 -14.60
CA PHE A 294 -25.70 6.71 -13.81
C PHE A 294 -25.58 5.17 -13.87
N LEU A 295 -25.29 4.56 -12.75
CA LEU A 295 -25.20 3.11 -12.61
C LEU A 295 -26.54 2.59 -12.07
N PRO A 296 -27.29 1.82 -12.88
CA PRO A 296 -28.59 1.31 -12.46
C PRO A 296 -28.49 0.24 -11.38
N GLU A 297 -29.58 0.04 -10.63
CA GLU A 297 -29.64 -0.88 -9.48
C GLU A 297 -29.27 -2.32 -9.88
N ASN A 298 -29.64 -2.77 -11.07
CA ASN A 298 -29.39 -4.14 -11.55
C ASN A 298 -27.90 -4.46 -11.80
N THR A 299 -27.01 -3.46 -11.87
CA THR A 299 -25.56 -3.71 -12.00
C THR A 299 -24.86 -3.86 -10.65
N PHE A 300 -25.57 -3.60 -9.55
CA PHE A 300 -24.99 -3.56 -8.22
C PHE A 300 -24.31 -4.89 -7.82
N THR A 301 -25.00 -5.99 -8.01
CA THR A 301 -24.52 -7.32 -7.58
C THR A 301 -23.22 -7.71 -8.30
N GLU A 302 -23.12 -7.42 -9.60
CA GLU A 302 -21.92 -7.70 -10.39
C GLU A 302 -20.75 -6.79 -9.98
N ASP A 303 -21.00 -5.49 -9.84
CA ASP A 303 -19.99 -4.52 -9.41
C ASP A 303 -19.46 -4.86 -8.00
N LEU A 304 -20.37 -5.22 -7.07
CA LEU A 304 -19.97 -5.64 -5.72
C LEU A 304 -19.16 -6.94 -5.75
N SER A 305 -19.57 -7.93 -6.54
CA SER A 305 -18.82 -9.18 -6.71
C SER A 305 -17.40 -8.92 -7.23
N GLY A 306 -17.25 -8.00 -8.17
CA GLY A 306 -15.95 -7.53 -8.65
C GLY A 306 -15.09 -6.93 -7.53
N PHE A 307 -15.66 -6.06 -6.70
CA PHE A 307 -14.97 -5.48 -5.55
C PHE A 307 -14.54 -6.55 -4.53
N LEU A 308 -15.44 -7.46 -4.16
CA LEU A 308 -15.14 -8.53 -3.20
C LEU A 308 -14.05 -9.49 -3.71
N THR A 309 -14.00 -9.72 -5.02
CA THR A 309 -12.92 -10.48 -5.65
C THR A 309 -11.57 -9.78 -5.48
N CYS A 310 -11.52 -8.46 -5.69
CA CYS A 310 -10.32 -7.65 -5.44
C CYS A 310 -9.92 -7.69 -3.96
N LEU A 311 -10.86 -7.55 -3.05
CA LEU A 311 -10.65 -7.61 -1.60
C LEU A 311 -10.05 -8.96 -1.18
N ARG A 312 -10.62 -10.06 -1.68
CA ARG A 312 -10.08 -11.41 -1.45
C ARG A 312 -8.65 -11.55 -1.96
N LEU A 313 -8.36 -11.03 -3.16
CA LEU A 313 -7.02 -11.09 -3.75
C LEU A 313 -6.00 -10.31 -2.94
N VAL A 314 -6.32 -9.10 -2.48
CA VAL A 314 -5.48 -8.29 -1.59
C VAL A 314 -5.08 -9.10 -0.36
N ARG A 315 -6.05 -9.66 0.37
CA ARG A 315 -5.83 -10.45 1.59
C ARG A 315 -4.99 -11.70 1.36
N ILE A 316 -5.18 -12.39 0.23
CA ILE A 316 -4.35 -13.54 -0.15
C ILE A 316 -2.90 -13.09 -0.39
N MET A 317 -2.69 -12.00 -1.09
CA MET A 317 -1.35 -11.45 -1.36
C MET A 317 -0.63 -11.06 -0.07
N GLU A 318 -1.30 -10.38 0.84
CA GLU A 318 -0.77 -10.03 2.17
C GLU A 318 -0.37 -11.27 2.98
N ALA A 319 -1.24 -12.29 3.01
CA ALA A 319 -0.94 -13.56 3.68
C ALA A 319 0.27 -14.29 3.05
N ILE A 320 0.47 -14.19 1.73
CA ILE A 320 1.64 -14.73 1.05
C ILE A 320 2.89 -13.94 1.46
N GLU A 321 2.82 -12.61 1.44
CA GLU A 321 3.94 -11.76 1.83
C GLU A 321 4.39 -12.02 3.27
N ASP A 322 3.46 -12.18 4.20
CA ASP A 322 3.77 -12.47 5.61
C ASP A 322 4.44 -13.84 5.78
N ARG A 323 3.99 -14.85 5.03
CA ARG A 323 4.69 -16.15 4.97
C ARG A 323 6.12 -16.01 4.44
N MET A 324 6.31 -15.23 3.38
CA MET A 324 7.64 -14.97 2.82
C MET A 324 8.54 -14.19 3.80
N LYS A 325 8.01 -13.19 4.51
CA LYS A 325 8.74 -12.45 5.56
C LYS A 325 9.17 -13.39 6.68
N SER A 326 8.26 -14.24 7.16
CA SER A 326 8.52 -15.24 8.20
C SER A 326 9.64 -16.21 7.79
N GLN A 327 9.59 -16.76 6.58
CA GLN A 327 10.64 -17.62 6.04
C GLN A 327 12.01 -16.90 5.98
N ARG A 328 12.03 -15.66 5.48
CA ARG A 328 13.28 -14.86 5.43
C ARG A 328 13.87 -14.63 6.83
N ASN A 329 13.03 -14.37 7.82
CA ASN A 329 13.45 -14.17 9.19
C ASN A 329 14.00 -15.46 9.80
N ASN A 330 13.33 -16.60 9.61
CA ASN A 330 13.81 -17.91 10.05
C ASN A 330 15.18 -18.25 9.45
N ILE A 331 15.36 -18.02 8.14
CA ILE A 331 16.67 -18.23 7.49
C ILE A 331 17.75 -17.33 8.08
N LYS A 332 17.45 -16.07 8.40
CA LYS A 332 18.40 -15.17 9.06
C LYS A 332 18.79 -15.67 10.45
N THR A 333 17.81 -16.15 11.23
CA THR A 333 18.03 -16.72 12.57
C THR A 333 18.91 -17.95 12.50
N ILE A 334 18.59 -18.91 11.62
CA ILE A 334 19.39 -20.14 11.43
C ILE A 334 20.84 -19.80 11.04
N LYS A 335 21.04 -18.88 10.09
CA LYS A 335 22.39 -18.43 9.69
C LYS A 335 23.17 -17.79 10.84
N LYS A 336 22.48 -17.04 11.71
CA LYS A 336 23.10 -16.44 12.89
C LYS A 336 23.54 -17.52 13.88
N GLU A 337 22.67 -18.47 14.20
CA GLU A 337 22.94 -19.61 15.08
C GLU A 337 24.12 -20.47 14.57
N GLN A 338 24.12 -20.79 13.26
CA GLN A 338 25.23 -21.53 12.63
C GLN A 338 26.58 -20.78 12.76
N LYS A 339 26.56 -19.46 12.58
CA LYS A 339 27.77 -18.64 12.73
C LYS A 339 28.26 -18.59 14.18
N GLU A 340 27.34 -18.54 15.13
CA GLU A 340 27.68 -18.57 16.57
C GLU A 340 28.20 -19.94 16.98
N ALA A 341 27.60 -21.04 16.52
CA ALA A 341 28.06 -22.41 16.75
C ALA A 341 29.43 -22.64 16.14
N ALA A 342 29.69 -22.19 14.90
CA ALA A 342 31.01 -22.29 14.28
C ALA A 342 32.09 -21.54 15.07
N LYS A 343 31.81 -20.35 15.60
CA LYS A 343 32.72 -19.61 16.47
C LYS A 343 32.97 -20.30 17.80
N ALA A 344 31.96 -20.93 18.37
CA ALA A 344 32.08 -21.69 19.60
C ALA A 344 32.97 -22.92 19.38
N GLN A 345 32.76 -23.66 18.28
CA GLN A 345 33.60 -24.81 17.92
C GLN A 345 35.05 -24.41 17.68
N GLU A 346 35.34 -23.34 16.96
CA GLU A 346 36.71 -22.83 16.74
C GLU A 346 37.41 -22.49 18.06
N LYS A 347 36.65 -21.94 19.04
CA LYS A 347 37.23 -21.68 20.38
C LYS A 347 37.56 -22.97 21.12
N LEU A 348 36.69 -23.98 21.02
CA LEU A 348 36.90 -25.29 21.65
C LEU A 348 38.14 -25.98 21.06
N ASP A 349 38.23 -26.03 19.72
CA ASP A 349 39.38 -26.61 19.01
C ASP A 349 40.71 -25.93 19.41
N LYS A 350 40.70 -24.60 19.58
CA LYS A 350 41.89 -23.87 20.08
C LYS A 350 42.28 -24.20 21.52
N VAL A 351 41.30 -24.47 22.37
CA VAL A 351 41.56 -24.90 23.77
C VAL A 351 42.11 -26.30 23.79
N GLU A 352 41.54 -27.25 23.02
CA GLU A 352 42.02 -28.62 22.91
C GLU A 352 43.44 -28.68 22.34
N ALA A 353 43.72 -27.95 21.26
CA ALA A 353 45.08 -27.88 20.69
C ALA A 353 46.12 -27.33 21.68
N LYS A 354 45.76 -26.33 22.51
CA LYS A 354 46.66 -25.83 23.57
C LYS A 354 46.90 -26.85 24.67
N ALA A 355 45.87 -27.59 25.07
CA ALA A 355 45.96 -28.63 26.07
C ALA A 355 46.87 -29.80 25.59
N GLU A 356 46.69 -30.23 24.34
CA GLU A 356 47.53 -31.27 23.72
C GLU A 356 48.99 -30.82 23.57
N ALA A 357 49.22 -29.59 23.13
CA ALA A 357 50.58 -29.05 23.03
C ALA A 357 51.26 -28.95 24.41
N LYS A 358 50.51 -28.67 25.49
CA LYS A 358 51.05 -28.69 26.86
C LYS A 358 51.41 -30.12 27.31
N ARG A 359 50.54 -31.08 27.02
CA ARG A 359 50.75 -32.50 27.33
C ARG A 359 52.03 -33.03 26.64
N LEU A 360 52.20 -32.79 25.35
CA LEU A 360 53.35 -33.15 24.58
C LEU A 360 54.68 -32.54 25.17
N ARG A 361 54.64 -31.28 25.56
CA ARG A 361 55.79 -30.62 26.20
C ARG A 361 56.13 -31.21 27.55
N GLU A 362 55.19 -31.67 28.35
CA GLU A 362 55.40 -32.34 29.61
C GLU A 362 55.96 -33.74 29.40
N GLU A 363 55.46 -34.49 28.41
CA GLU A 363 56.00 -35.80 28.02
C GLU A 363 57.47 -35.72 27.52
N ASP A 364 57.77 -34.72 26.67
CA ASP A 364 59.13 -34.47 26.21
C ASP A 364 60.07 -34.11 27.36
N LYS A 365 59.66 -33.27 28.30
CA LYS A 365 60.42 -32.95 29.49
C LYS A 365 60.69 -34.19 30.37
N ALA A 366 59.70 -35.07 30.52
CA ALA A 366 59.83 -36.31 31.26
C ALA A 366 60.81 -37.28 30.57
N ARG A 367 60.72 -37.38 29.23
CA ARG A 367 61.67 -38.19 28.42
C ARG A 367 63.10 -37.69 28.57
N ILE A 368 63.37 -36.41 28.39
CA ILE A 368 64.70 -35.80 28.53
C ILE A 368 65.27 -36.05 29.95
N LYS A 369 64.40 -35.93 30.99
CA LYS A 369 64.84 -36.18 32.38
C LYS A 369 65.15 -37.65 32.61
N ALA A 370 64.40 -38.57 32.00
CA ALA A 370 64.71 -40.03 32.11
C ALA A 370 65.99 -40.40 31.36
N GLU A 371 66.22 -39.86 30.16
CA GLU A 371 67.50 -40.07 29.41
C GLU A 371 68.72 -39.52 30.15
N ALA A 372 68.62 -38.32 30.76
CA ALA A 372 69.67 -37.74 31.56
C ALA A 372 69.97 -38.56 32.83
N LYS A 373 68.97 -39.19 33.46
CA LYS A 373 69.10 -40.09 34.57
C LYS A 373 69.82 -41.38 34.16
N ALA A 374 69.37 -41.97 33.04
CA ALA A 374 70.02 -43.20 32.50
C ALA A 374 71.48 -42.97 32.13
N THR A 375 71.78 -41.82 31.47
CA THR A 375 73.19 -41.46 31.16
C THR A 375 74.07 -41.28 32.43
N ARG A 376 73.51 -40.68 33.50
CA ARG A 376 74.21 -40.55 34.80
C ARG A 376 74.41 -41.90 35.47
N GLU A 377 73.47 -42.82 35.38
CA GLU A 377 73.64 -44.21 35.92
C GLU A 377 74.65 -44.99 35.14
N GLN A 378 74.70 -44.94 33.81
CA GLN A 378 75.72 -45.53 32.98
C GLN A 378 77.11 -44.96 33.28
N ALA A 379 77.26 -43.65 33.47
CA ALA A 379 78.48 -43.01 33.84
C ALA A 379 78.99 -43.43 35.28
N LYS A 380 78.10 -43.74 36.21
CA LYS A 380 78.40 -44.30 37.51
C LYS A 380 78.84 -45.73 37.38
N GLN A 381 78.22 -46.57 36.56
CA GLN A 381 78.63 -47.98 36.36
C GLN A 381 79.93 -48.08 35.63
N SER A 382 80.30 -47.21 34.69
CA SER A 382 81.60 -47.18 34.04
C SER A 382 82.75 -46.76 34.97
N LYS A 383 82.51 -45.94 36.00
CA LYS A 383 83.51 -45.58 37.04
C LYS A 383 83.76 -46.70 38.05
N ILE A 384 82.89 -47.67 38.20
CA ILE A 384 83.04 -48.80 39.11
C ILE A 384 83.86 -49.95 38.45
N LYS A 385 84.10 -49.95 37.15
CA LYS A 385 84.79 -50.98 36.38
C LYS A 385 86.27 -50.65 36.04
N LEU A 386 86.95 -49.78 36.75
CA LEU A 386 88.40 -49.63 36.63
C LEU A 386 89.09 -50.64 37.58
N PRO A 387 89.89 -51.60 37.08
CA PRO A 387 90.68 -52.50 37.92
C PRO A 387 91.77 -51.73 38.64
N MET A 388 91.97 -52.02 39.93
CA MET A 388 93.20 -51.66 40.62
C MET A 388 94.35 -52.49 39.98
N GLU A 389 95.21 -51.82 39.23
CA GLU A 389 96.54 -52.39 38.98
C GLU A 389 97.35 -52.40 40.26
N THR A 390 97.59 -53.54 40.71
CA THR A 390 98.54 -53.80 41.82
C THR A 390 99.94 -53.61 41.27
N ASN A 391 100.65 -52.60 41.74
CA ASN A 391 102.11 -52.56 41.67
C ASN A 391 102.64 -53.57 42.64
N ASN A 392 103.46 -54.51 42.11
CA ASN A 392 104.55 -55.16 42.84
C ASN A 392 105.83 -55.10 42.00
N GLU A 393 106.81 -54.53 42.64
CA GLU A 393 108.28 -54.47 42.40
C GLU A 393 108.75 -53.56 41.27
#